data_f535f037365717cbd386489bba0edf6d
#
_entry.id   f535f037365717cbd386489bba0edf6d
#
_cell.length_a   1.000
_cell.length_b   1.000
_cell.length_c   1.000
_cell.angle_alpha   90.00
_cell.angle_beta   90.00
_cell.angle_gamma   90.00
#
_symmetry.space_group_name_H-M   'P 1'
#
loop_
_entity.id
_entity.type
_entity.pdbx_description
1 polymer ?
#
loop_
_entity_poly.entity_id
_entity_poly.type
_entity_poly.pdbx_seq_one_letter_code
_entity_poly.pdbx_strand_id
1 'polypeptide(L)'
;MINMQNLNFYLVTDTHFFDPSFKRSGAAYEKRSISDQKCVAETPAIIDAGFKQIADDKETNIILIPGDLVYRGEYQSHIGLRNRLYKLKEQGKKIYLITARHDYDDNDSFEFDGDKMLPVKAMPRDELRDFYKDFGFDGAISEHKESMSYVAQLADGIRLLALNCDGDCKDFKGLWDNQMKWALEQIEDAHRTGNYIFAMTHYPLLPFSPIMNLISDSHLTDWEKRANQFADAGLDLIFTGHMHAQAVTEYVTENGNKITDVQTGCFVGCPCAYRKVTIKDSTADIKSY
;
A
#
# COMPACT_ATOMS: atom_id res chain seq x y z
N MET A 1 21.33 4.90 -22.51
CA MET A 1 19.86 4.74 -22.43
C MET A 1 19.60 3.38 -21.83
N ILE A 2 18.90 3.34 -20.68
CA ILE A 2 18.45 2.08 -20.06
C ILE A 2 17.40 1.49 -20.99
N ASN A 3 17.63 0.28 -21.49
CA ASN A 3 16.63 -0.41 -22.31
C ASN A 3 15.61 -1.03 -21.35
N MET A 4 14.65 -0.22 -20.87
CA MET A 4 13.62 -0.69 -19.96
C MET A 4 12.58 -1.50 -20.72
N GLN A 5 12.29 -2.72 -20.22
CA GLN A 5 11.10 -3.44 -20.65
C GLN A 5 9.84 -2.71 -20.16
N ASN A 6 8.77 -2.74 -20.94
CA ASN A 6 7.48 -2.22 -20.47
C ASN A 6 7.05 -3.02 -19.22
N LEU A 7 6.71 -2.32 -18.16
CA LEU A 7 6.20 -2.92 -16.92
C LEU A 7 4.71 -2.62 -16.77
N ASN A 8 3.89 -3.67 -16.69
CA ASN A 8 2.48 -3.57 -16.37
C ASN A 8 2.22 -4.12 -14.97
N PHE A 9 1.46 -3.39 -14.16
CA PHE A 9 1.03 -3.88 -12.85
C PHE A 9 -0.33 -3.32 -12.45
N TYR A 10 -1.00 -4.00 -11.54
CA TYR A 10 -2.16 -3.51 -10.83
C TYR A 10 -1.75 -2.86 -9.51
N LEU A 11 -2.40 -1.76 -9.19
CA LEU A 11 -2.29 -1.08 -7.90
C LEU A 11 -3.64 -1.18 -7.19
N VAL A 12 -3.64 -1.90 -6.08
CA VAL A 12 -4.80 -2.15 -5.21
C VAL A 12 -4.42 -1.71 -3.82
N THR A 13 -5.16 -0.82 -3.20
CA THR A 13 -4.84 -0.33 -1.85
C THR A 13 -6.06 -0.30 -0.96
N ASP A 14 -5.85 -0.25 0.34
CA ASP A 14 -6.93 -0.10 1.32
C ASP A 14 -8.00 -1.20 1.14
N THR A 15 -7.54 -2.46 1.15
CA THR A 15 -8.44 -3.62 1.01
C THR A 15 -9.30 -3.83 2.23
N HIS A 16 -8.87 -3.39 3.41
CA HIS A 16 -9.61 -3.42 4.67
C HIS A 16 -10.48 -4.67 4.83
N PHE A 17 -9.91 -5.83 4.50
CA PHE A 17 -10.64 -7.07 4.52
C PHE A 17 -11.15 -7.39 5.92
N PHE A 18 -12.45 -7.62 6.04
CA PHE A 18 -13.11 -8.06 7.27
C PHE A 18 -13.64 -9.49 7.07
N ASP A 19 -13.13 -10.45 7.84
CA ASP A 19 -13.42 -11.87 7.62
C ASP A 19 -14.90 -12.18 7.85
N PRO A 20 -15.54 -12.95 6.94
CA PRO A 20 -16.97 -13.27 7.05
C PRO A 20 -17.34 -14.14 8.26
N SER A 21 -16.38 -14.76 8.95
CA SER A 21 -16.64 -15.53 10.17
C SER A 21 -16.94 -14.66 11.39
N PHE A 22 -16.58 -13.38 11.37
CA PHE A 22 -16.91 -12.46 12.44
C PHE A 22 -18.39 -12.10 12.46
N LYS A 23 -18.92 -11.90 13.65
CA LYS A 23 -20.27 -11.40 13.85
C LYS A 23 -20.41 -9.98 13.30
N ARG A 24 -21.51 -9.72 12.59
CA ARG A 24 -21.80 -8.45 11.91
C ARG A 24 -23.28 -8.11 12.04
N SER A 25 -23.76 -7.95 13.27
CA SER A 25 -25.18 -7.72 13.53
C SER A 25 -25.42 -6.77 14.69
N GLY A 26 -26.57 -6.10 14.65
CA GLY A 26 -27.07 -5.24 15.71
C GLY A 26 -26.67 -3.78 15.58
N ALA A 27 -27.07 -2.98 16.58
CA ALA A 27 -26.97 -1.52 16.54
C ALA A 27 -25.51 -1.01 16.42
N ALA A 28 -24.54 -1.71 17.03
CA ALA A 28 -23.13 -1.33 16.92
C ALA A 28 -22.63 -1.45 15.46
N TYR A 29 -23.01 -2.54 14.80
CA TYR A 29 -22.67 -2.76 13.39
C TYR A 29 -23.36 -1.77 12.46
N GLU A 30 -24.66 -1.55 12.63
CA GLU A 30 -25.44 -0.60 11.82
C GLU A 30 -24.88 0.82 11.93
N LYS A 31 -24.59 1.27 13.15
CA LYS A 31 -23.96 2.57 13.40
C LYS A 31 -22.60 2.69 12.68
N ARG A 32 -21.79 1.64 12.74
CA ARG A 32 -20.47 1.62 12.10
C ARG A 32 -20.59 1.64 10.58
N SER A 33 -21.45 0.82 10.01
CA SER A 33 -21.65 0.72 8.55
C SER A 33 -22.10 2.04 7.92
N ILE A 34 -22.88 2.86 8.64
CA ILE A 34 -23.32 4.18 8.16
C ILE A 34 -22.20 5.20 8.23
N SER A 35 -21.33 5.12 9.25
CA SER A 35 -20.27 6.12 9.50
C SER A 35 -18.94 5.80 8.83
N ASP A 36 -18.74 4.57 8.35
CA ASP A 36 -17.48 4.14 7.74
C ASP A 36 -17.49 4.42 6.23
N GLN A 37 -16.35 4.81 5.71
CA GLN A 37 -16.13 4.96 4.26
C GLN A 37 -15.98 3.62 3.54
N LYS A 38 -15.84 2.52 4.29
CA LYS A 38 -15.59 1.17 3.80
C LYS A 38 -16.89 0.38 3.79
N CYS A 39 -17.13 -0.38 2.74
CA CYS A 39 -18.25 -1.34 2.65
C CYS A 39 -17.93 -2.60 3.48
N VAL A 40 -17.91 -2.48 4.82
CA VAL A 40 -17.35 -3.51 5.73
C VAL A 40 -17.98 -4.88 5.55
N ALA A 41 -19.33 -4.95 5.35
CA ALA A 41 -20.05 -6.21 5.13
C ALA A 41 -19.66 -6.88 3.81
N GLU A 42 -19.42 -6.08 2.80
CA GLU A 42 -19.21 -6.49 1.42
C GLU A 42 -17.75 -6.69 1.06
N THR A 43 -16.81 -6.38 1.98
CA THR A 43 -15.37 -6.48 1.70
C THR A 43 -14.96 -7.83 1.10
N PRO A 44 -15.44 -9.01 1.58
CA PRO A 44 -15.10 -10.27 0.96
C PRO A 44 -15.58 -10.39 -0.49
N ALA A 45 -16.81 -9.95 -0.77
CA ALA A 45 -17.41 -10.05 -2.09
C ALA A 45 -16.75 -9.09 -3.09
N ILE A 46 -16.47 -7.84 -2.67
CA ILE A 46 -15.79 -6.84 -3.49
C ILE A 46 -14.37 -7.31 -3.83
N ILE A 47 -13.63 -7.79 -2.84
CA ILE A 47 -12.27 -8.30 -3.04
C ILE A 47 -12.26 -9.52 -3.95
N ASP A 48 -13.16 -10.47 -3.75
CA ASP A 48 -13.27 -11.67 -4.59
C ASP A 48 -13.60 -11.29 -6.04
N ALA A 49 -14.50 -10.33 -6.26
CA ALA A 49 -14.85 -9.85 -7.60
C ALA A 49 -13.70 -9.12 -8.29
N GLY A 50 -13.04 -8.19 -7.60
CA GLY A 50 -11.92 -7.43 -8.16
C GLY A 50 -10.69 -8.31 -8.38
N PHE A 51 -10.37 -9.22 -7.46
CA PHE A 51 -9.26 -10.18 -7.64
C PHE A 51 -9.54 -11.14 -8.79
N LYS A 52 -10.80 -11.52 -9.03
CA LYS A 52 -11.17 -12.29 -10.21
C LYS A 52 -10.88 -11.52 -11.50
N GLN A 53 -11.27 -10.24 -11.59
CA GLN A 53 -10.97 -9.41 -12.78
C GLN A 53 -9.46 -9.29 -13.02
N ILE A 54 -8.68 -9.08 -11.97
CA ILE A 54 -7.22 -9.01 -12.03
C ILE A 54 -6.63 -10.35 -12.47
N ALA A 55 -7.15 -11.47 -11.98
CA ALA A 55 -6.70 -12.80 -12.32
C ALA A 55 -7.00 -13.20 -13.77
N ASP A 56 -8.13 -12.72 -14.31
CA ASP A 56 -8.57 -12.98 -15.68
C ASP A 56 -7.68 -12.26 -16.73
N ASP A 57 -7.04 -11.14 -16.37
CA ASP A 57 -6.03 -10.48 -17.21
C ASP A 57 -4.72 -11.28 -17.21
N LYS A 58 -4.37 -11.88 -18.34
CA LYS A 58 -3.15 -12.70 -18.50
C LYS A 58 -1.93 -11.90 -18.92
N GLU A 59 -2.10 -10.65 -19.29
CA GLU A 59 -0.99 -9.79 -19.75
C GLU A 59 -0.29 -9.10 -18.58
N THR A 60 -1.02 -8.87 -17.47
CA THR A 60 -0.50 -8.18 -16.28
C THR A 60 -0.40 -9.15 -15.11
N ASN A 61 0.82 -9.45 -14.69
CA ASN A 61 1.08 -10.46 -13.65
C ASN A 61 1.57 -9.88 -12.33
N ILE A 62 1.76 -8.57 -12.21
CA ILE A 62 2.24 -7.92 -10.99
C ILE A 62 1.10 -7.17 -10.32
N ILE A 63 1.03 -7.26 -8.99
CA ILE A 63 0.08 -6.54 -8.14
C ILE A 63 0.88 -5.87 -7.02
N LEU A 64 0.70 -4.57 -6.85
CA LEU A 64 1.24 -3.79 -5.74
C LEU A 64 0.11 -3.46 -4.76
N ILE A 65 0.36 -3.64 -3.46
CA ILE A 65 -0.62 -3.38 -2.40
C ILE A 65 0.03 -2.51 -1.32
N PRO A 66 -0.13 -1.18 -1.38
CA PRO A 66 0.50 -0.25 -0.45
C PRO A 66 -0.27 -0.11 0.89
N GLY A 67 -0.56 -1.23 1.57
CA GLY A 67 -1.03 -1.24 2.95
C GLY A 67 -2.54 -1.17 3.17
N ASP A 68 -2.92 -1.13 4.45
CA ASP A 68 -4.30 -1.22 4.98
C ASP A 68 -5.02 -2.46 4.43
N LEU A 69 -4.38 -3.60 4.68
CA LEU A 69 -4.77 -4.92 4.16
C LEU A 69 -6.07 -5.42 4.80
N VAL A 70 -6.18 -5.26 6.13
CA VAL A 70 -7.34 -5.71 6.91
C VAL A 70 -8.03 -4.55 7.61
N TYR A 71 -9.21 -4.82 8.16
CA TYR A 71 -10.07 -3.74 8.67
C TYR A 71 -9.47 -3.05 9.89
N ARG A 72 -9.04 -3.83 10.91
CA ARG A 72 -8.44 -3.31 12.16
C ARG A 72 -7.48 -4.30 12.82
N GLY A 73 -6.63 -4.95 12.05
CA GLY A 73 -5.62 -5.87 12.56
C GLY A 73 -6.14 -7.22 13.04
N GLU A 74 -7.39 -7.59 12.73
CA GLU A 74 -7.94 -8.87 13.16
C GLU A 74 -7.16 -10.05 12.55
N TYR A 75 -6.64 -10.94 13.40
CA TYR A 75 -5.81 -12.07 12.97
C TYR A 75 -6.50 -12.96 11.94
N GLN A 76 -7.81 -13.21 12.12
CA GLN A 76 -8.60 -14.02 11.20
C GLN A 76 -8.78 -13.32 9.84
N SER A 77 -8.92 -11.97 9.83
CA SER A 77 -8.97 -11.20 8.59
C SER A 77 -7.67 -11.35 7.79
N HIS A 78 -6.52 -11.33 8.45
CA HIS A 78 -5.24 -11.60 7.80
C HIS A 78 -5.17 -12.99 7.18
N ILE A 79 -5.65 -14.03 7.86
CA ILE A 79 -5.72 -15.39 7.31
C ILE A 79 -6.62 -15.40 6.05
N GLY A 80 -7.80 -14.79 6.15
CA GLY A 80 -8.77 -14.75 5.04
C GLY A 80 -8.24 -14.02 3.80
N LEU A 81 -7.59 -12.87 3.99
CA LEU A 81 -6.96 -12.12 2.90
C LEU A 81 -5.77 -12.89 2.31
N ARG A 82 -4.85 -13.37 3.17
CA ARG A 82 -3.67 -14.12 2.71
C ARG A 82 -4.04 -15.32 1.84
N ASN A 83 -5.10 -16.05 2.21
CA ASN A 83 -5.58 -17.17 1.40
C ASN A 83 -6.02 -16.72 -0.01
N ARG A 84 -6.59 -15.52 -0.16
CA ARG A 84 -6.96 -14.91 -1.44
C ARG A 84 -5.74 -14.51 -2.25
N LEU A 85 -4.73 -13.96 -1.60
CA LEU A 85 -3.45 -13.62 -2.23
C LEU A 85 -2.74 -14.87 -2.74
N TYR A 86 -2.74 -15.98 -2.00
CA TYR A 86 -2.20 -17.26 -2.48
C TYR A 86 -2.93 -17.78 -3.71
N LYS A 87 -4.27 -17.68 -3.78
CA LYS A 87 -5.01 -18.05 -4.99
C LYS A 87 -4.60 -17.22 -6.22
N LEU A 88 -4.29 -15.94 -6.04
CA LEU A 88 -3.73 -15.10 -7.11
C LEU A 88 -2.32 -15.57 -7.51
N LYS A 89 -1.45 -15.94 -6.55
CA LYS A 89 -0.12 -16.52 -6.85
C LYS A 89 -0.23 -17.82 -7.63
N GLU A 90 -1.14 -18.72 -7.27
CA GLU A 90 -1.43 -19.97 -7.99
C GLU A 90 -1.87 -19.73 -9.43
N GLN A 91 -2.46 -18.57 -9.71
CA GLN A 91 -2.84 -18.13 -11.07
C GLN A 91 -1.75 -17.32 -11.77
N GLY A 92 -0.52 -17.31 -11.24
CA GLY A 92 0.66 -16.71 -11.86
C GLY A 92 0.87 -15.23 -11.52
N LYS A 93 0.12 -14.65 -10.56
CA LYS A 93 0.36 -13.28 -10.13
C LYS A 93 1.51 -13.21 -9.13
N LYS A 94 2.35 -12.18 -9.27
CA LYS A 94 3.40 -11.78 -8.32
C LYS A 94 2.87 -10.61 -7.52
N ILE A 95 2.88 -10.73 -6.20
CA ILE A 95 2.29 -9.73 -5.31
C ILE A 95 3.40 -9.14 -4.45
N TYR A 96 3.42 -7.82 -4.37
CA TYR A 96 4.29 -7.04 -3.52
C TYR A 96 3.44 -6.15 -2.64
N LEU A 97 3.53 -6.32 -1.32
CA LEU A 97 2.74 -5.56 -0.37
C LEU A 97 3.61 -4.94 0.72
N ILE A 98 3.10 -3.89 1.31
CA ILE A 98 3.52 -3.37 2.61
C ILE A 98 2.34 -3.42 3.57
N THR A 99 2.60 -3.22 4.84
CA THR A 99 1.56 -3.06 5.86
C THR A 99 1.38 -1.59 6.21
N ALA A 100 0.28 -1.28 6.90
CA ALA A 100 -0.01 0.04 7.41
C ALA A 100 -0.71 -0.06 8.77
N ARG A 101 -1.12 1.07 9.34
CA ARG A 101 -1.65 1.17 10.71
C ARG A 101 -2.87 0.30 11.01
N HIS A 102 -3.68 -0.03 10.00
CA HIS A 102 -4.83 -0.92 10.16
C HIS A 102 -4.47 -2.40 10.15
N ASP A 103 -3.19 -2.76 9.97
CA ASP A 103 -2.77 -4.15 9.82
C ASP A 103 -2.25 -4.81 11.10
N TYR A 104 -2.16 -4.09 12.21
CA TYR A 104 -1.72 -4.65 13.48
C TYR A 104 -2.47 -4.06 14.66
N ASP A 105 -2.41 -4.77 15.78
CA ASP A 105 -3.18 -4.46 16.97
C ASP A 105 -2.60 -3.32 17.79
N ASP A 106 -3.57 -2.58 18.28
CA ASP A 106 -3.46 -1.52 19.25
C ASP A 106 -4.74 -1.43 20.10
N ASN A 107 -5.31 -2.59 20.44
CA ASN A 107 -6.58 -2.76 21.14
C ASN A 107 -7.83 -2.31 20.34
N ASP A 108 -7.76 -2.37 19.01
CA ASP A 108 -8.83 -1.90 18.12
C ASP A 108 -9.40 -3.01 17.22
N SER A 109 -9.01 -4.27 17.43
CA SER A 109 -9.53 -5.44 16.71
C SER A 109 -10.79 -5.97 17.38
N PHE A 110 -11.91 -6.05 16.64
CA PHE A 110 -13.20 -6.44 17.21
C PHE A 110 -14.15 -7.07 16.19
N GLU A 111 -15.19 -7.76 16.71
CA GLU A 111 -16.40 -8.14 15.98
C GLU A 111 -17.62 -7.43 16.57
N PHE A 112 -18.80 -7.53 15.89
CA PHE A 112 -20.03 -6.84 16.30
C PHE A 112 -21.09 -7.83 16.78
N ASP A 113 -21.57 -7.67 18.03
CA ASP A 113 -22.62 -8.50 18.60
C ASP A 113 -23.66 -7.63 19.34
N GLY A 114 -24.82 -7.44 18.72
CA GLY A 114 -25.86 -6.58 19.26
C GLY A 114 -25.46 -5.10 19.30
N ASP A 115 -25.39 -4.55 20.50
CA ASP A 115 -24.98 -3.15 20.77
C ASP A 115 -23.48 -3.00 21.12
N LYS A 116 -22.72 -4.11 21.03
CA LYS A 116 -21.34 -4.18 21.49
C LYS A 116 -20.36 -4.47 20.37
N MET A 117 -19.15 -3.93 20.53
CA MET A 117 -17.95 -4.38 19.84
C MET A 117 -17.18 -5.30 20.80
N LEU A 118 -16.97 -6.54 20.38
CA LEU A 118 -16.30 -7.56 21.20
C LEU A 118 -14.86 -7.72 20.69
N PRO A 119 -13.84 -7.59 21.57
CA PRO A 119 -12.46 -7.78 21.16
C PRO A 119 -12.22 -9.18 20.57
N VAL A 120 -11.43 -9.23 19.49
CA VAL A 120 -10.98 -10.47 18.86
C VAL A 120 -9.43 -10.52 18.87
N LYS A 121 -8.86 -11.70 18.57
CA LYS A 121 -7.42 -11.83 18.46
C LYS A 121 -6.90 -10.91 17.35
N ALA A 122 -5.93 -10.09 17.69
CA ALA A 122 -5.23 -9.20 16.78
C ALA A 122 -3.92 -9.80 16.26
N MET A 123 -3.43 -9.26 15.14
CA MET A 123 -2.12 -9.59 14.57
C MET A 123 -1.05 -8.73 15.24
N PRO A 124 -0.05 -9.33 15.91
CA PRO A 124 1.10 -8.57 16.39
C PRO A 124 1.92 -8.01 15.23
N ARG A 125 2.42 -6.78 15.37
CA ARG A 125 3.20 -6.13 14.31
C ARG A 125 4.45 -6.92 13.92
N ASP A 126 5.15 -7.49 14.89
CA ASP A 126 6.38 -8.26 14.69
C ASP A 126 6.17 -9.60 13.97
N GLU A 127 4.93 -10.13 13.93
CA GLU A 127 4.58 -11.31 13.14
C GLU A 127 4.29 -11.00 11.67
N LEU A 128 3.96 -9.75 11.29
CA LEU A 128 3.47 -9.39 9.96
C LEU A 128 4.47 -9.70 8.84
N ARG A 129 5.76 -9.38 9.04
CA ARG A 129 6.80 -9.63 8.02
C ARG A 129 6.86 -11.12 7.67
N ASP A 130 6.88 -11.99 8.66
CA ASP A 130 6.96 -13.45 8.44
C ASP A 130 5.63 -14.03 7.98
N PHE A 131 4.52 -13.45 8.41
CA PHE A 131 3.19 -13.84 7.97
C PHE A 131 2.97 -13.58 6.48
N TYR A 132 3.50 -12.46 5.95
CA TYR A 132 3.40 -12.06 4.55
C TYR A 132 4.70 -12.25 3.74
N LYS A 133 5.65 -13.03 4.25
CA LYS A 133 7.00 -13.21 3.65
C LYS A 133 7.00 -13.50 2.15
N ASP A 134 6.03 -14.27 1.67
CA ASP A 134 5.90 -14.69 0.26
C ASP A 134 5.40 -13.59 -0.69
N PHE A 135 5.10 -12.39 -0.18
CA PHE A 135 4.52 -11.28 -0.95
C PHE A 135 5.46 -10.07 -1.03
N GLY A 136 6.70 -10.34 -1.42
CA GLY A 136 7.74 -9.34 -1.67
C GLY A 136 8.97 -9.49 -0.77
N PHE A 137 8.83 -9.89 0.50
CA PHE A 137 9.93 -9.90 1.47
C PHE A 137 10.99 -10.96 1.15
N ASP A 138 10.61 -12.24 0.96
CA ASP A 138 11.58 -13.32 0.75
C ASP A 138 12.34 -13.24 -0.58
N GLY A 139 11.88 -12.43 -1.53
CA GLY A 139 12.57 -12.14 -2.79
C GLY A 139 13.23 -10.77 -2.83
N ALA A 140 13.33 -10.09 -1.68
CA ALA A 140 13.87 -8.75 -1.60
C ALA A 140 15.39 -8.72 -1.89
N ILE A 141 15.82 -7.70 -2.64
CA ILE A 141 17.25 -7.43 -2.89
C ILE A 141 17.90 -6.87 -1.62
N SER A 142 17.14 -6.04 -0.87
CA SER A 142 17.56 -5.37 0.35
C SER A 142 16.35 -5.16 1.25
N GLU A 143 16.54 -5.24 2.57
CA GLU A 143 15.50 -4.98 3.57
C GLU A 143 15.99 -4.02 4.65
N HIS A 144 15.14 -3.08 5.04
CA HIS A 144 15.23 -2.37 6.31
C HIS A 144 14.30 -3.05 7.30
N LYS A 145 14.85 -4.03 8.05
CA LYS A 145 14.06 -4.97 8.86
C LYS A 145 13.20 -4.30 9.94
N GLU A 146 13.71 -3.27 10.59
CA GLU A 146 13.01 -2.56 11.65
C GLU A 146 11.69 -1.95 11.17
N SER A 147 11.69 -1.36 9.96
CA SER A 147 10.49 -0.77 9.36
C SER A 147 9.70 -1.73 8.47
N MET A 148 10.19 -2.93 8.23
CA MET A 148 9.64 -3.86 7.24
C MET A 148 9.59 -3.26 5.82
N SER A 149 10.54 -2.37 5.48
CA SER A 149 10.69 -1.84 4.12
C SER A 149 11.65 -2.71 3.32
N TYR A 150 11.46 -2.76 2.00
CA TYR A 150 12.30 -3.61 1.15
C TYR A 150 12.43 -3.07 -0.28
N VAL A 151 13.40 -3.61 -1.01
CA VAL A 151 13.57 -3.39 -2.46
C VAL A 151 13.36 -4.70 -3.20
N ALA A 152 12.55 -4.68 -4.23
CA ALA A 152 12.30 -5.83 -5.10
C ALA A 152 12.63 -5.54 -6.55
N GLN A 153 13.19 -6.55 -7.27
CA GLN A 153 13.31 -6.51 -8.74
C GLN A 153 11.97 -6.93 -9.35
N LEU A 154 11.28 -6.02 -10.03
CA LEU A 154 10.01 -6.33 -10.68
C LEU A 154 10.20 -6.91 -12.09
N ALA A 155 11.15 -6.34 -12.83
CA ALA A 155 11.55 -6.74 -14.16
C ALA A 155 13.01 -6.35 -14.40
N ASP A 156 13.62 -6.79 -15.51
CA ASP A 156 14.95 -6.36 -15.88
C ASP A 156 15.00 -4.84 -16.02
N GLY A 157 15.93 -4.21 -15.27
CA GLY A 157 16.10 -2.78 -15.24
C GLY A 157 15.05 -1.99 -14.44
N ILE A 158 14.12 -2.63 -13.70
CA ILE A 158 13.09 -1.93 -12.93
C ILE A 158 12.98 -2.49 -11.51
N ARG A 159 13.14 -1.62 -10.52
CA ARG A 159 13.03 -1.92 -9.08
C ARG A 159 11.86 -1.19 -8.42
N LEU A 160 11.30 -1.82 -7.41
CA LEU A 160 10.34 -1.26 -6.48
C LEU A 160 11.02 -0.97 -5.14
N LEU A 161 10.88 0.24 -4.63
CA LEU A 161 11.19 0.61 -3.26
C LEU A 161 9.89 0.60 -2.45
N ALA A 162 9.67 -0.44 -1.66
CA ALA A 162 8.50 -0.62 -0.83
C ALA A 162 8.77 -0.07 0.58
N LEU A 163 8.14 1.06 0.92
CA LEU A 163 8.39 1.81 2.15
C LEU A 163 7.22 1.68 3.11
N ASN A 164 7.42 0.99 4.22
CA ASN A 164 6.48 1.01 5.32
C ASN A 164 6.66 2.32 6.11
N CYS A 165 5.58 3.04 6.33
CA CYS A 165 5.60 4.40 6.88
C CYS A 165 4.82 4.56 8.20
N ASP A 166 4.43 3.46 8.83
CA ASP A 166 3.67 3.44 10.08
C ASP A 166 4.56 3.27 11.33
N GLY A 167 5.87 3.17 11.15
CA GLY A 167 6.84 3.03 12.24
C GLY A 167 6.58 1.79 13.08
N ASP A 168 6.67 1.95 14.39
CA ASP A 168 6.42 0.91 15.40
C ASP A 168 5.16 1.17 16.26
N CYS A 169 4.44 2.25 15.96
CA CYS A 169 3.20 2.60 16.66
C CYS A 169 2.24 3.35 15.73
N LYS A 170 0.95 3.30 16.04
CA LYS A 170 -0.11 3.91 15.23
C LYS A 170 -0.08 5.45 15.16
N ASP A 171 0.62 6.08 16.08
CA ASP A 171 0.76 7.54 16.09
C ASP A 171 1.90 8.04 15.20
N PHE A 172 2.79 7.15 14.76
CA PHE A 172 3.86 7.49 13.85
C PHE A 172 3.39 7.44 12.39
N LYS A 173 3.67 8.50 11.64
CA LYS A 173 3.28 8.67 10.24
C LYS A 173 4.44 9.25 9.46
N GLY A 174 5.41 8.43 9.16
CA GLY A 174 6.60 8.94 8.52
C GLY A 174 7.63 7.87 8.22
N LEU A 175 8.81 8.34 7.92
CA LEU A 175 9.99 7.50 7.70
C LEU A 175 11.03 7.86 8.75
N TRP A 176 11.54 6.86 9.47
CA TRP A 176 12.64 7.05 10.40
C TRP A 176 13.89 7.57 9.67
N ASP A 177 14.76 8.29 10.36
CA ASP A 177 15.94 8.84 9.71
C ASP A 177 16.92 7.75 9.21
N ASN A 178 17.05 6.62 9.93
CA ASN A 178 17.84 5.47 9.47
C ASN A 178 17.19 4.76 8.28
N GLN A 179 15.86 4.65 8.26
CA GLN A 179 15.11 4.12 7.13
C GLN A 179 15.23 5.02 5.89
N MET A 180 15.15 6.34 6.09
CA MET A 180 15.31 7.30 5.00
C MET A 180 16.73 7.24 4.42
N LYS A 181 17.76 7.16 5.27
CA LYS A 181 19.14 6.97 4.82
C LYS A 181 19.27 5.70 3.98
N TRP A 182 18.75 4.57 4.48
CA TRP A 182 18.75 3.32 3.73
C TRP A 182 18.01 3.46 2.38
N ALA A 183 16.84 4.11 2.35
CA ALA A 183 16.08 4.31 1.12
C ALA A 183 16.87 5.10 0.07
N LEU A 184 17.56 6.17 0.47
CA LEU A 184 18.40 6.96 -0.43
C LEU A 184 19.58 6.14 -0.97
N GLU A 185 20.22 5.31 -0.14
CA GLU A 185 21.27 4.37 -0.57
C GLU A 185 20.76 3.36 -1.60
N GLN A 186 19.49 2.90 -1.46
CA GLN A 186 18.87 1.98 -2.44
C GLN A 186 18.55 2.66 -3.77
N ILE A 187 18.15 3.93 -3.75
CA ILE A 187 17.91 4.72 -4.96
C ILE A 187 19.26 4.92 -5.70
N GLU A 188 20.31 5.32 -5.00
CA GLU A 188 21.65 5.47 -5.56
C GLU A 188 22.17 4.14 -6.16
N ASP A 189 22.01 3.03 -5.44
CA ASP A 189 22.41 1.70 -5.95
C ASP A 189 21.64 1.30 -7.21
N ALA A 190 20.33 1.58 -7.27
CA ALA A 190 19.54 1.32 -8.45
C ALA A 190 20.09 2.07 -9.68
N HIS A 191 20.33 3.36 -9.55
CA HIS A 191 20.89 4.18 -10.63
C HIS A 191 22.29 3.73 -11.02
N ARG A 192 23.16 3.46 -10.05
CA ARG A 192 24.53 2.97 -10.28
C ARG A 192 24.56 1.64 -11.03
N THR A 193 23.54 0.79 -10.82
CA THR A 193 23.40 -0.52 -11.47
C THR A 193 22.53 -0.49 -12.73
N GLY A 194 22.14 0.70 -13.19
CA GLY A 194 21.36 0.89 -14.41
C GLY A 194 19.89 0.49 -14.30
N ASN A 195 19.32 0.52 -13.09
CA ASN A 195 17.91 0.27 -12.88
C ASN A 195 17.13 1.58 -12.68
N TYR A 196 15.95 1.66 -13.27
CA TYR A 196 14.92 2.59 -12.85
C TYR A 196 14.31 2.10 -11.52
N ILE A 197 14.01 3.03 -10.63
CA ILE A 197 13.40 2.72 -9.34
C ILE A 197 12.24 3.68 -9.08
N PHE A 198 11.10 3.12 -8.66
CA PHE A 198 9.97 3.88 -8.17
C PHE A 198 9.54 3.33 -6.81
N ALA A 199 8.74 4.09 -6.07
CA ALA A 199 8.35 3.70 -4.71
C ALA A 199 6.87 3.40 -4.55
N MET A 200 6.55 2.69 -3.47
CA MET A 200 5.21 2.68 -2.87
C MET A 200 5.31 2.92 -1.36
N THR A 201 4.35 3.64 -0.82
CA THR A 201 4.11 3.81 0.62
C THR A 201 2.62 3.95 0.88
N HIS A 202 2.17 3.75 2.13
CA HIS A 202 0.74 3.84 2.40
C HIS A 202 0.26 5.29 2.48
N TYR A 203 0.88 6.09 3.36
CA TYR A 203 0.54 7.52 3.45
C TYR A 203 0.99 8.27 2.20
N PRO A 204 0.17 9.20 1.66
CA PRO A 204 0.60 10.11 0.62
C PRO A 204 1.89 10.84 0.99
N LEU A 205 2.82 10.89 0.05
CA LEU A 205 4.00 11.74 0.19
C LEU A 205 3.61 13.20 0.01
N LEU A 206 2.76 13.48 -0.98
CA LEU A 206 2.37 14.84 -1.34
C LEU A 206 0.90 15.14 -0.95
N PRO A 207 0.60 16.29 -0.35
CA PRO A 207 -0.78 16.71 -0.17
C PRO A 207 -1.40 17.07 -1.52
N PHE A 208 -2.45 16.36 -1.95
CA PHE A 208 -3.15 16.65 -3.21
C PHE A 208 -4.06 17.89 -3.15
N SER A 209 -4.24 18.47 -1.97
CA SER A 209 -5.00 19.69 -1.74
C SER A 209 -4.43 20.45 -0.54
N PRO A 210 -4.39 21.80 -0.58
CA PRO A 210 -3.90 22.59 0.56
C PRO A 210 -4.62 22.31 1.89
N ILE A 211 -5.89 21.86 1.84
CA ILE A 211 -6.66 21.53 3.06
C ILE A 211 -6.06 20.34 3.81
N MET A 212 -5.34 19.45 3.11
CA MET A 212 -4.70 18.29 3.75
C MET A 212 -3.67 18.72 4.80
N ASN A 213 -2.99 19.85 4.61
CA ASN A 213 -2.07 20.39 5.61
C ASN A 213 -2.74 20.77 6.94
N LEU A 214 -4.08 20.84 6.97
CA LEU A 214 -4.89 21.09 8.17
C LEU A 214 -5.41 19.79 8.81
N ILE A 215 -5.25 18.66 8.13
CA ILE A 215 -5.71 17.33 8.59
C ILE A 215 -4.47 16.56 9.07
N SER A 216 -4.40 16.30 10.35
CA SER A 216 -3.21 15.73 11.02
C SER A 216 -2.78 14.34 10.52
N ASP A 217 -3.63 13.64 9.77
CA ASP A 217 -3.46 12.23 9.39
C ASP A 217 -3.59 12.02 7.88
N SER A 218 -3.23 13.00 7.07
CA SER A 218 -3.52 12.98 5.64
C SER A 218 -2.33 12.62 4.74
N HIS A 219 -1.11 12.79 5.23
CA HIS A 219 0.13 12.57 4.47
C HIS A 219 1.31 12.36 5.42
N LEU A 220 2.47 12.00 4.88
CA LEU A 220 3.69 11.80 5.66
C LEU A 220 4.08 13.06 6.46
N THR A 221 4.51 12.85 7.69
CA THR A 221 5.16 13.91 8.48
C THR A 221 6.41 14.38 7.75
N ASP A 222 6.67 15.70 7.78
CA ASP A 222 7.79 16.32 7.07
C ASP A 222 7.81 16.06 5.54
N TRP A 223 6.62 15.94 4.94
CA TRP A 223 6.44 15.56 3.54
C TRP A 223 7.32 16.37 2.58
N GLU A 224 7.42 17.69 2.75
CA GLU A 224 8.20 18.55 1.87
C GLU A 224 9.70 18.21 1.94
N LYS A 225 10.23 18.00 3.14
CA LYS A 225 11.61 17.54 3.35
C LYS A 225 11.83 16.19 2.66
N ARG A 226 10.90 15.24 2.82
CA ARG A 226 11.01 13.88 2.23
C ARG A 226 10.87 13.93 0.72
N ALA A 227 9.97 14.74 0.18
CA ALA A 227 9.82 14.94 -1.27
C ALA A 227 11.08 15.52 -1.91
N ASN A 228 11.70 16.54 -1.28
CA ASN A 228 12.99 17.06 -1.73
C ASN A 228 14.08 15.98 -1.72
N GLN A 229 14.21 15.23 -0.63
CA GLN A 229 15.22 14.18 -0.52
C GLN A 229 15.06 13.09 -1.60
N PHE A 230 13.82 12.62 -1.85
CA PHE A 230 13.55 11.61 -2.86
C PHE A 230 13.76 12.12 -4.28
N ALA A 231 13.19 13.29 -4.61
CA ALA A 231 13.32 13.85 -5.95
C ALA A 231 14.78 14.19 -6.29
N ASP A 232 15.53 14.76 -5.36
CA ASP A 232 16.94 15.11 -5.56
C ASP A 232 17.83 13.86 -5.64
N ALA A 233 17.40 12.72 -5.07
CA ALA A 233 18.05 11.43 -5.26
C ALA A 233 17.66 10.73 -6.58
N GLY A 234 16.71 11.29 -7.35
CA GLY A 234 16.27 10.76 -8.63
C GLY A 234 15.10 9.79 -8.57
N LEU A 235 14.33 9.77 -7.47
CA LEU A 235 13.04 9.10 -7.41
C LEU A 235 11.96 10.04 -7.94
N ASP A 236 11.32 9.68 -9.05
CA ASP A 236 10.37 10.54 -9.75
C ASP A 236 8.89 10.10 -9.62
N LEU A 237 8.65 8.90 -9.09
CA LEU A 237 7.32 8.30 -9.02
C LEU A 237 7.13 7.52 -7.70
N ILE A 238 6.00 7.79 -7.03
CA ILE A 238 5.57 7.06 -5.85
C ILE A 238 4.07 6.76 -5.92
N PHE A 239 3.67 5.57 -5.47
CA PHE A 239 2.27 5.12 -5.40
C PHE A 239 1.81 5.04 -3.96
N THR A 240 0.61 5.57 -3.68
CA THR A 240 0.10 5.73 -2.31
C THR A 240 -1.39 5.39 -2.19
N GLY A 241 -1.88 5.26 -0.95
CA GLY A 241 -3.26 4.96 -0.58
C GLY A 241 -3.80 5.91 0.49
N HIS A 242 -4.36 5.33 1.57
CA HIS A 242 -4.74 5.96 2.82
C HIS A 242 -5.97 6.89 2.78
N MET A 243 -5.97 7.90 1.93
CA MET A 243 -7.03 8.93 1.93
C MET A 243 -8.31 8.49 1.24
N HIS A 244 -8.37 7.26 0.72
CA HIS A 244 -9.51 6.72 -0.02
C HIS A 244 -9.94 7.60 -1.21
N ALA A 245 -9.03 8.41 -1.73
CA ALA A 245 -9.24 9.33 -2.84
C ALA A 245 -8.29 9.03 -3.99
N GLN A 246 -8.68 9.38 -5.21
CA GLN A 246 -7.81 9.27 -6.37
C GLN A 246 -7.24 10.64 -6.74
N ALA A 247 -5.92 10.76 -6.71
CA ALA A 247 -5.22 11.97 -7.11
C ALA A 247 -3.91 11.63 -7.83
N VAL A 248 -3.42 12.60 -8.60
CA VAL A 248 -2.05 12.62 -9.12
C VAL A 248 -1.50 13.99 -8.82
N THR A 249 -0.46 14.07 -8.03
CA THR A 249 0.12 15.32 -7.54
C THR A 249 1.60 15.37 -7.90
N GLU A 250 2.04 16.50 -8.41
CA GLU A 250 3.44 16.74 -8.76
C GLU A 250 4.05 17.78 -7.83
N TYR A 251 5.31 17.56 -7.46
CA TYR A 251 6.13 18.51 -6.73
C TYR A 251 7.46 18.69 -7.44
N VAL A 252 7.92 19.93 -7.51
CA VAL A 252 9.22 20.30 -8.11
C VAL A 252 10.08 20.93 -7.03
N THR A 253 11.26 20.38 -6.82
CA THR A 253 12.22 20.88 -5.83
C THR A 253 12.87 22.19 -6.29
N GLU A 254 13.54 22.88 -5.37
CA GLU A 254 14.34 24.07 -5.73
C GLU A 254 15.45 23.75 -6.74
N ASN A 255 15.94 22.53 -6.78
CA ASN A 255 16.93 22.04 -7.75
C ASN A 255 16.33 21.71 -9.12
N GLY A 256 15.02 21.82 -9.28
CA GLY A 256 14.29 21.52 -10.52
C GLY A 256 13.97 20.04 -10.74
N ASN A 257 14.24 19.17 -9.74
CA ASN A 257 13.87 17.76 -9.81
C ASN A 257 12.40 17.58 -9.48
N LYS A 258 11.75 16.59 -10.11
CA LYS A 258 10.31 16.37 -9.99
C LYS A 258 10.01 15.01 -9.37
N ILE A 259 8.99 14.97 -8.50
CA ILE A 259 8.39 13.72 -8.00
C ILE A 259 6.86 13.78 -8.18
N THR A 260 6.30 12.67 -8.60
CA THR A 260 4.85 12.48 -8.79
C THR A 260 4.33 11.47 -7.78
N ASP A 261 3.34 11.85 -7.00
CA ASP A 261 2.58 10.96 -6.11
C ASP A 261 1.26 10.56 -6.78
N VAL A 262 1.07 9.25 -6.94
CA VAL A 262 -0.13 8.65 -7.53
C VAL A 262 -0.93 7.98 -6.42
N GLN A 263 -1.82 8.74 -5.83
CA GLN A 263 -2.72 8.26 -4.80
C GLN A 263 -3.89 7.49 -5.40
N THR A 264 -4.17 6.32 -4.84
CA THR A 264 -5.25 5.44 -5.30
C THR A 264 -6.35 5.33 -4.24
N GLY A 265 -7.60 5.27 -4.69
CA GLY A 265 -8.76 5.16 -3.83
C GLY A 265 -8.90 3.78 -3.19
N CYS A 266 -9.72 3.70 -2.14
CA CYS A 266 -9.97 2.48 -1.38
C CYS A 266 -10.64 1.40 -2.24
N PHE A 267 -10.08 0.19 -2.22
CA PHE A 267 -10.60 -0.95 -3.01
C PHE A 267 -11.98 -1.42 -2.54
N VAL A 268 -12.32 -1.19 -1.28
CA VAL A 268 -13.61 -1.57 -0.69
C VAL A 268 -14.47 -0.38 -0.28
N GLY A 269 -14.07 0.83 -0.68
CA GLY A 269 -14.85 2.06 -0.53
C GLY A 269 -15.42 2.51 -1.87
N CYS A 270 -16.69 2.96 -1.90
CA CYS A 270 -17.31 3.43 -3.14
C CYS A 270 -16.47 4.55 -3.80
N PRO A 271 -16.08 4.42 -5.08
CA PRO A 271 -16.53 3.48 -6.12
C PRO A 271 -15.72 2.17 -6.25
N CYS A 272 -15.01 1.72 -5.22
CA CYS A 272 -14.22 0.47 -5.20
C CYS A 272 -13.08 0.47 -6.23
N ALA A 273 -12.30 1.54 -6.19
CA ALA A 273 -11.33 1.84 -7.25
C ALA A 273 -10.03 1.05 -7.13
N TYR A 274 -9.48 0.67 -8.26
CA TYR A 274 -8.09 0.20 -8.41
C TYR A 274 -7.52 0.72 -9.74
N ARG A 275 -6.19 0.57 -9.92
CA ARG A 275 -5.51 1.08 -11.13
C ARG A 275 -4.75 -0.03 -11.83
N LYS A 276 -4.67 0.07 -13.16
CA LYS A 276 -3.68 -0.60 -14.00
C LYS A 276 -2.68 0.45 -14.46
N VAL A 277 -1.40 0.19 -14.23
CA VAL A 277 -0.31 1.10 -14.57
C VAL A 277 0.60 0.44 -15.57
N THR A 278 1.00 1.18 -16.60
CA THR A 278 2.03 0.80 -17.56
C THR A 278 3.19 1.79 -17.48
N ILE A 279 4.36 1.33 -17.07
CA ILE A 279 5.60 2.13 -17.14
C ILE A 279 6.30 1.81 -18.45
N LYS A 280 6.55 2.83 -19.25
CA LYS A 280 7.25 2.75 -20.54
C LYS A 280 8.04 4.01 -20.80
N ASP A 281 9.31 3.88 -21.16
CA ASP A 281 10.16 5.01 -21.63
C ASP A 281 10.09 6.24 -20.68
N SER A 282 10.19 6.00 -19.35
CA SER A 282 10.09 7.03 -18.30
C SER A 282 8.72 7.73 -18.21
N THR A 283 7.68 7.14 -18.77
CA THR A 283 6.29 7.59 -18.62
C THR A 283 5.45 6.53 -17.91
N ALA A 284 4.47 6.97 -17.12
CA ALA A 284 3.49 6.13 -16.50
C ALA A 284 2.10 6.41 -17.09
N ASP A 285 1.53 5.43 -17.79
CA ASP A 285 0.12 5.46 -18.21
C ASP A 285 -0.73 4.80 -17.10
N ILE A 286 -1.74 5.52 -16.62
CA ILE A 286 -2.53 5.15 -15.46
C ILE A 286 -4.00 5.07 -15.84
N LYS A 287 -4.57 3.87 -15.76
CA LYS A 287 -5.99 3.63 -15.99
C LYS A 287 -6.68 3.23 -14.69
N SER A 288 -7.75 3.93 -14.34
CA SER A 288 -8.60 3.63 -13.18
C SER A 288 -9.78 2.75 -13.57
N TYR A 289 -10.16 1.86 -12.68
CA TYR A 289 -11.31 0.94 -12.81
C TYR A 289 -12.23 1.09 -11.61
#